data_a106d1b713317868f872b1eef92bfada
#
_entry.id   a106d1b713317868f872b1eef92bfada
#
_cell.length_a   1.000
_cell.length_b   1.000
_cell.length_c   1.000
_cell.angle_alpha   90.00
_cell.angle_beta   90.00
_cell.angle_gamma   90.00
#
_symmetry.space_group_name_H-M   'P 1'
#
loop_
_entity.id
_entity.type
_entity.pdbx_description
1 polymer ?
#
loop_
_entity_poly.entity_id
_entity_poly.type
_entity_poly.pdbx_seq_one_letter_code
_entity_poly.pdbx_strand_id
1 'polypeptide(L)'
;DDRNFDGLPAGAAKRYADLTFMAMMYAKVVSVQLINYMGYDCLFQDVDMHWYKKPILAFQDKTSPFYDFDILLQDDGAKSTRYAPYDANSGFYYVRHNDRTRYLFTSLLLQSDMIIAHGSHQQILAALLTEHSSWTGLKVKTLTHDNYPGGWDYHNHGRQNYLRKIPSGKTTAEIFHMSWTENKD
;
A
#
# COMPACT_ATOMS: atom_id res chain seq x y z
N ASP A 1 0.67 23.70 7.71
CA ASP A 1 1.87 24.53 7.65
C ASP A 1 2.88 23.82 6.72
N ASP A 2 2.97 24.28 5.46
CA ASP A 2 3.73 23.66 4.36
C ASP A 2 5.26 23.76 4.56
N ARG A 3 5.69 24.45 5.59
CA ARG A 3 7.10 24.79 5.82
C ARG A 3 8.00 23.59 6.14
N ASN A 4 7.43 22.46 6.52
CA ASN A 4 8.19 21.25 6.85
C ASN A 4 8.48 20.36 5.63
N PHE A 5 7.95 20.71 4.46
CA PHE A 5 8.14 19.96 3.23
C PHE A 5 8.64 20.86 2.10
N ASP A 6 9.52 21.82 2.43
CA ASP A 6 10.23 22.64 1.44
C ASP A 6 10.91 21.72 0.43
N GLY A 7 10.48 21.79 -0.83
CA GLY A 7 10.98 20.93 -1.90
C GLY A 7 9.96 19.94 -2.46
N LEU A 8 8.77 19.78 -1.85
CA LEU A 8 7.69 19.08 -2.51
C LEU A 8 7.08 19.96 -3.61
N PRO A 9 6.82 19.39 -4.80
CA PRO A 9 6.20 20.14 -5.89
C PRO A 9 4.83 20.68 -5.49
N ALA A 10 4.58 21.96 -5.76
CA ALA A 10 3.30 22.62 -5.46
C ALA A 10 2.15 22.18 -6.40
N GLY A 11 2.44 21.47 -7.48
CA GLY A 11 1.48 21.04 -8.48
C GLY A 11 1.27 19.52 -8.48
N ALA A 12 0.16 19.07 -9.08
CA ALA A 12 -0.11 17.65 -9.30
C ALA A 12 0.89 17.04 -10.29
N ALA A 13 1.19 15.75 -10.11
CA ALA A 13 1.91 14.97 -11.10
C ALA A 13 1.14 14.95 -12.43
N LYS A 14 1.83 15.15 -13.55
CA LYS A 14 1.23 15.13 -14.89
C LYS A 14 1.16 13.74 -15.48
N ARG A 15 2.03 12.85 -15.03
CA ARG A 15 2.11 11.46 -15.49
C ARG A 15 2.78 10.60 -14.42
N TYR A 16 2.55 9.28 -14.52
CA TYR A 16 3.26 8.30 -13.72
C TYR A 16 4.78 8.41 -13.90
N ALA A 17 5.52 8.34 -12.79
CA ALA A 17 6.98 8.43 -12.72
C ALA A 17 7.60 9.76 -13.19
N ASP A 18 6.85 10.86 -13.27
CA ASP A 18 7.49 12.18 -13.38
C ASP A 18 8.09 12.62 -12.03
N LEU A 19 8.88 13.69 -12.04
CA LEU A 19 9.56 14.17 -10.83
C LEU A 19 8.60 14.48 -9.67
N THR A 20 7.44 15.05 -9.97
CA THR A 20 6.40 15.32 -8.98
C THR A 20 5.86 14.03 -8.38
N PHE A 21 5.57 13.04 -9.22
CA PHE A 21 5.12 11.72 -8.77
C PHE A 21 6.17 11.05 -7.89
N MET A 22 7.45 11.05 -8.29
CA MET A 22 8.53 10.44 -7.52
C MET A 22 8.72 11.12 -6.15
N ALA A 23 8.63 12.45 -6.09
CA ALA A 23 8.68 13.19 -4.83
C ALA A 23 7.52 12.81 -3.90
N MET A 24 6.31 12.65 -4.45
CA MET A 24 5.16 12.16 -3.69
C MET A 24 5.35 10.72 -3.19
N MET A 25 5.91 9.84 -4.01
CA MET A 25 6.21 8.45 -3.62
C MET A 25 7.21 8.40 -2.46
N TYR A 26 8.22 9.27 -2.48
CA TYR A 26 9.17 9.38 -1.39
C TYR A 26 8.51 9.95 -0.11
N ALA A 27 7.69 10.99 -0.24
CA ALA A 27 6.94 11.56 0.88
C ALA A 27 6.03 10.54 1.58
N LYS A 28 5.42 9.61 0.84
CA LYS A 28 4.66 8.48 1.42
C LYS A 28 5.54 7.65 2.35
N VAL A 29 6.74 7.27 1.89
CA VAL A 29 7.68 6.46 2.68
C VAL A 29 8.09 7.21 3.95
N VAL A 30 8.46 8.48 3.83
CA VAL A 30 8.85 9.34 4.96
C VAL A 30 7.72 9.43 5.98
N SER A 31 6.50 9.67 5.53
CA SER A 31 5.33 9.82 6.42
C SER A 31 5.08 8.57 7.26
N VAL A 32 5.11 7.40 6.64
CA VAL A 32 4.90 6.12 7.35
C VAL A 32 6.07 5.82 8.29
N GLN A 33 7.31 6.07 7.85
CA GLN A 33 8.49 5.89 8.69
C GLN A 33 8.43 6.77 9.94
N LEU A 34 8.06 8.02 9.82
CA LEU A 34 7.95 8.94 10.96
C LEU A 34 6.89 8.47 11.97
N ILE A 35 5.69 8.08 11.49
CA ILE A 35 4.62 7.59 12.35
C ILE A 35 5.06 6.31 13.08
N ASN A 36 5.66 5.37 12.35
CA ASN A 36 6.16 4.13 12.92
C ASN A 36 7.31 4.38 13.92
N TYR A 37 8.21 5.33 13.61
CA TYR A 37 9.30 5.72 14.50
C TYR A 37 8.81 6.37 15.81
N MET A 38 7.67 7.10 15.75
CA MET A 38 7.03 7.67 16.95
C MET A 38 6.31 6.62 17.82
N GLY A 39 6.28 5.35 17.42
CA GLY A 39 5.71 4.27 18.23
C GLY A 39 4.26 3.93 17.88
N TYR A 40 3.75 4.37 16.75
CA TYR A 40 2.36 4.14 16.35
C TYR A 40 2.23 3.13 15.22
N ASP A 41 1.17 2.31 15.30
CA ASP A 41 0.67 1.59 14.15
C ASP A 41 0.14 2.58 13.12
N CYS A 42 0.29 2.26 11.84
CA CYS A 42 -0.14 3.13 10.75
C CYS A 42 -1.01 2.38 9.74
N LEU A 43 -2.17 2.94 9.43
CA LEU A 43 -2.92 2.58 8.24
C LEU A 43 -2.65 3.64 7.18
N PHE A 44 -1.93 3.26 6.13
CA PHE A 44 -1.69 4.09 4.97
C PHE A 44 -2.71 3.79 3.87
N GLN A 45 -3.21 4.84 3.23
CA GLN A 45 -4.05 4.72 2.05
C GLN A 45 -3.77 5.82 1.03
N ASP A 46 -3.95 5.50 -0.24
CA ASP A 46 -4.04 6.49 -1.31
C ASP A 46 -5.39 7.22 -1.27
N VAL A 47 -5.49 8.35 -1.96
CA VAL A 47 -6.68 9.20 -1.95
C VAL A 47 -7.85 8.63 -2.78
N ASP A 48 -7.57 7.66 -3.65
CA ASP A 48 -8.51 7.03 -4.56
C ASP A 48 -9.14 5.74 -3.99
N MET A 49 -9.45 5.79 -2.70
CA MET A 49 -10.06 4.70 -1.94
C MET A 49 -11.53 4.93 -1.69
N HIS A 50 -12.32 3.87 -1.79
CA HIS A 50 -13.70 3.85 -1.33
C HIS A 50 -13.88 2.83 -0.20
N TRP A 51 -14.46 3.26 0.92
CA TRP A 51 -14.65 2.46 2.12
C TRP A 51 -16.08 1.98 2.23
N TYR A 52 -16.28 0.67 2.35
CA TYR A 52 -17.59 0.06 2.63
C TYR A 52 -17.72 -0.31 4.09
N LYS A 53 -16.62 -0.70 4.74
CA LYS A 53 -16.55 -1.10 6.15
C LYS A 53 -15.34 -0.48 6.84
N LYS A 54 -15.05 -0.96 8.04
CA LYS A 54 -13.94 -0.47 8.89
C LYS A 54 -12.92 -1.60 9.13
N PRO A 55 -12.12 -2.01 8.14
CA PRO A 55 -11.18 -3.13 8.28
C PRO A 55 -10.15 -2.93 9.39
N ILE A 56 -9.85 -1.69 9.76
CA ILE A 56 -8.91 -1.40 10.85
C ILE A 56 -9.32 -2.06 12.16
N LEU A 57 -10.61 -2.23 12.43
CA LEU A 57 -11.08 -2.92 13.64
C LEU A 57 -10.64 -4.38 13.65
N ALA A 58 -10.70 -5.08 12.49
CA ALA A 58 -10.20 -6.43 12.36
C ALA A 58 -8.68 -6.52 12.42
N PHE A 59 -7.97 -5.50 11.93
CA PHE A 59 -6.51 -5.46 12.01
C PHE A 59 -6.01 -5.27 13.45
N GLN A 60 -6.75 -4.54 14.27
CA GLN A 60 -6.41 -4.25 15.67
C GLN A 60 -6.94 -5.30 16.66
N ASP A 61 -7.89 -6.14 16.26
CA ASP A 61 -8.45 -7.17 17.11
C ASP A 61 -7.45 -8.29 17.37
N LYS A 62 -7.10 -8.51 18.64
CA LYS A 62 -6.16 -9.56 19.10
C LYS A 62 -6.62 -10.98 18.78
N THR A 63 -7.91 -11.18 18.56
CA THR A 63 -8.49 -12.49 18.20
C THR A 63 -8.56 -12.71 16.71
N SER A 64 -8.29 -11.67 15.92
CA SER A 64 -8.31 -11.72 14.45
C SER A 64 -7.08 -12.48 13.90
N PRO A 65 -7.25 -13.26 12.82
CA PRO A 65 -6.13 -13.91 12.14
C PRO A 65 -5.13 -12.90 11.52
N PHE A 66 -5.49 -11.62 11.45
CA PHE A 66 -4.60 -10.55 10.98
C PHE A 66 -3.63 -10.06 12.06
N TYR A 67 -3.91 -10.34 13.34
CA TYR A 67 -3.15 -9.76 14.44
C TYR A 67 -1.69 -10.19 14.48
N ASP A 68 -1.37 -11.39 14.04
CA ASP A 68 -0.02 -11.95 14.08
C ASP A 68 0.91 -11.42 12.98
N PHE A 69 0.40 -10.62 12.05
CA PHE A 69 1.19 -10.06 10.97
C PHE A 69 1.72 -8.66 11.31
N ASP A 70 2.97 -8.40 10.93
CA ASP A 70 3.61 -7.09 11.13
C ASP A 70 3.14 -6.07 10.10
N ILE A 71 2.85 -6.53 8.89
CA ILE A 71 2.35 -5.70 7.80
C ILE A 71 1.29 -6.44 6.98
N LEU A 72 0.20 -5.74 6.70
CA LEU A 72 -0.92 -6.21 5.87
C LEU A 72 -0.99 -5.30 4.64
N LEU A 73 -0.91 -5.85 3.43
CA LEU A 73 -0.94 -5.05 2.19
C LEU A 73 -2.05 -5.56 1.27
N GLN A 74 -2.66 -4.64 0.52
CA GLN A 74 -3.55 -5.02 -0.56
C GLN A 74 -2.78 -5.77 -1.66
N ASP A 75 -3.41 -6.76 -2.29
CA ASP A 75 -2.90 -7.42 -3.49
C ASP A 75 -3.04 -6.46 -4.69
N ASP A 76 -1.96 -6.23 -5.44
CA ASP A 76 -1.95 -5.37 -6.62
C ASP A 76 -2.74 -5.97 -7.80
N GLY A 77 -2.89 -7.29 -7.82
CA GLY A 77 -3.66 -8.03 -8.83
C GLY A 77 -2.89 -8.37 -10.09
N ALA A 78 -1.88 -7.62 -10.45
CA ALA A 78 -1.16 -7.77 -11.72
C ALA A 78 -0.40 -9.08 -11.87
N LYS A 79 -0.08 -9.77 -10.76
CA LYS A 79 0.72 -11.01 -10.72
C LYS A 79 2.01 -10.90 -11.52
N SER A 80 2.61 -9.72 -11.47
CA SER A 80 3.88 -9.42 -12.13
C SER A 80 5.05 -10.00 -11.32
N THR A 81 6.03 -10.61 -12.00
CA THR A 81 7.29 -11.03 -11.37
C THR A 81 8.01 -9.90 -10.63
N ARG A 82 7.74 -8.66 -11.04
CA ARG A 82 8.26 -7.43 -10.41
C ARG A 82 7.83 -7.27 -8.95
N TYR A 83 6.65 -7.78 -8.59
CA TYR A 83 6.05 -7.64 -7.26
C TYR A 83 5.97 -8.96 -6.49
N ALA A 84 6.46 -10.07 -7.11
CA ALA A 84 6.50 -11.37 -6.46
C ALA A 84 7.41 -11.35 -5.21
N PRO A 85 7.13 -12.21 -4.19
CA PRO A 85 6.02 -13.16 -4.13
C PRO A 85 4.73 -12.57 -3.55
N TYR A 86 4.77 -11.34 -3.03
CA TYR A 86 3.65 -10.76 -2.28
C TYR A 86 2.61 -10.05 -3.14
N ASP A 87 2.98 -9.64 -4.38
CA ASP A 87 2.14 -8.80 -5.24
C ASP A 87 1.55 -7.58 -4.50
N ALA A 88 2.37 -6.97 -3.64
CA ALA A 88 1.93 -5.95 -2.71
C ALA A 88 1.65 -4.61 -3.41
N ASN A 89 0.45 -4.08 -3.23
CA ASN A 89 0.10 -2.72 -3.60
C ASN A 89 0.46 -1.76 -2.47
N SER A 90 1.19 -0.69 -2.79
CA SER A 90 1.65 0.32 -1.83
C SER A 90 0.66 1.46 -1.60
N GLY A 91 -0.55 1.35 -2.14
CA GLY A 91 -1.63 2.34 -1.96
C GLY A 91 -2.60 2.00 -0.82
N PHE A 92 -2.56 0.79 -0.28
CA PHE A 92 -3.32 0.43 0.92
C PHE A 92 -2.58 -0.64 1.72
N TYR A 93 -2.14 -0.28 2.94
CA TYR A 93 -1.50 -1.20 3.86
C TYR A 93 -1.59 -0.75 5.31
N TYR A 94 -1.56 -1.73 6.22
CA TYR A 94 -1.50 -1.50 7.66
C TYR A 94 -0.15 -1.99 8.19
N VAL A 95 0.54 -1.18 8.98
CA VAL A 95 1.86 -1.44 9.56
C VAL A 95 1.73 -1.41 11.07
N ARG A 96 2.14 -2.48 11.75
CA ARG A 96 2.32 -2.49 13.21
C ARG A 96 3.65 -1.87 13.57
N HIS A 97 3.65 -1.09 14.63
CA HIS A 97 4.88 -0.61 15.21
C HIS A 97 5.64 -1.74 15.91
N ASN A 98 6.82 -2.07 15.41
CA ASN A 98 7.82 -2.93 16.05
C ASN A 98 9.18 -2.77 15.37
N ASP A 99 10.23 -3.42 15.90
CA ASP A 99 11.58 -3.28 15.38
C ASP A 99 11.72 -3.77 13.92
N ARG A 100 10.99 -4.80 13.51
CA ARG A 100 11.04 -5.33 12.14
C ARG A 100 10.48 -4.34 11.13
N THR A 101 9.31 -3.75 11.42
CA THR A 101 8.68 -2.76 10.54
C THR A 101 9.45 -1.45 10.53
N ARG A 102 9.98 -1.03 11.66
CA ARG A 102 10.87 0.14 11.74
C ARG A 102 12.11 -0.05 10.88
N TYR A 103 12.71 -1.23 10.92
CA TYR A 103 13.86 -1.55 10.07
C TYR A 103 13.49 -1.62 8.59
N LEU A 104 12.36 -2.24 8.23
CA LEU A 104 11.85 -2.28 6.86
C LEU A 104 11.72 -0.88 6.27
N PHE A 105 11.01 0.03 6.96
CA PHE A 105 10.78 1.39 6.44
C PHE A 105 12.04 2.25 6.45
N THR A 106 12.97 2.01 7.38
CA THR A 106 14.30 2.63 7.33
C THR A 106 15.08 2.15 6.10
N SER A 107 15.08 0.85 5.81
CA SER A 107 15.71 0.29 4.61
C SER A 107 15.09 0.87 3.33
N LEU A 108 13.75 0.99 3.28
CA LEU A 108 13.05 1.58 2.15
C LEU A 108 13.42 3.07 1.96
N LEU A 109 13.53 3.81 3.04
CA LEU A 109 13.94 5.22 3.01
C LEU A 109 15.37 5.39 2.46
N LEU A 110 16.28 4.49 2.82
CA LEU A 110 17.67 4.51 2.36
C LEU A 110 17.82 4.11 0.88
N GLN A 111 16.77 3.56 0.26
CA GLN A 111 16.74 3.19 -1.16
C GLN A 111 16.13 4.29 -2.05
N SER A 112 16.30 5.55 -1.68
CA SER A 112 15.73 6.70 -2.40
C SER A 112 16.16 6.79 -3.87
N ASP A 113 17.42 6.48 -4.16
CA ASP A 113 17.98 6.41 -5.50
C ASP A 113 17.30 5.33 -6.36
N MET A 114 17.01 4.18 -5.77
CA MET A 114 16.27 3.10 -6.44
C MET A 114 14.79 3.46 -6.65
N ILE A 115 14.16 4.17 -5.72
CA ILE A 115 12.80 4.70 -5.89
C ILE A 115 12.75 5.63 -7.09
N ILE A 116 13.74 6.51 -7.23
CA ILE A 116 13.87 7.42 -8.38
C ILE A 116 14.11 6.63 -9.68
N ALA A 117 15.04 5.68 -9.68
CA ALA A 117 15.37 4.88 -10.85
C ALA A 117 14.18 4.06 -11.39
N HIS A 118 13.33 3.53 -10.48
CA HIS A 118 12.15 2.73 -10.85
C HIS A 118 10.86 3.55 -10.98
N GLY A 119 10.89 4.84 -10.65
CA GLY A 119 9.74 5.73 -10.73
C GLY A 119 8.64 5.47 -9.70
N SER A 120 8.84 4.51 -8.78
CA SER A 120 7.88 4.17 -7.71
C SER A 120 8.56 3.39 -6.59
N HIS A 121 8.11 3.62 -5.36
CA HIS A 121 8.58 2.86 -4.19
C HIS A 121 7.99 1.45 -4.09
N GLN A 122 6.92 1.13 -4.81
CA GLN A 122 6.20 -0.16 -4.69
C GLN A 122 7.10 -1.35 -5.04
N GLN A 123 7.89 -1.24 -6.10
CA GLN A 123 8.80 -2.31 -6.51
C GLN A 123 9.91 -2.55 -5.48
N ILE A 124 10.45 -1.47 -4.91
CA ILE A 124 11.49 -1.55 -3.88
C ILE A 124 10.91 -2.14 -2.60
N LEU A 125 9.70 -1.70 -2.20
CA LEU A 125 8.99 -2.27 -1.07
C LEU A 125 8.79 -3.79 -1.26
N ALA A 126 8.33 -4.24 -2.43
CA ALA A 126 8.12 -5.67 -2.70
C ALA A 126 9.41 -6.49 -2.53
N ALA A 127 10.54 -5.99 -3.00
CA ALA A 127 11.85 -6.63 -2.82
C ALA A 127 12.25 -6.69 -1.33
N LEU A 128 12.12 -5.57 -0.62
CA LEU A 128 12.45 -5.49 0.80
C LEU A 128 11.54 -6.33 1.68
N LEU A 129 10.26 -6.50 1.34
CA LEU A 129 9.37 -7.42 2.05
C LEU A 129 9.92 -8.84 2.04
N THR A 130 10.44 -9.31 0.90
CA THR A 130 11.03 -10.64 0.76
C THR A 130 12.33 -10.77 1.56
N GLU A 131 13.20 -9.78 1.44
CA GLU A 131 14.48 -9.74 2.14
C GLU A 131 14.27 -9.73 3.66
N HIS A 132 13.44 -8.81 4.18
CA HIS A 132 13.18 -8.69 5.61
C HIS A 132 12.40 -9.88 6.18
N SER A 133 11.53 -10.51 5.39
CA SER A 133 10.88 -11.76 5.82
C SER A 133 11.92 -12.85 6.08
N SER A 134 12.94 -12.95 5.23
CA SER A 134 14.01 -13.94 5.37
C SER A 134 14.98 -13.63 6.52
N TRP A 135 15.37 -12.37 6.68
CA TRP A 135 16.42 -11.98 7.63
C TRP A 135 15.91 -11.68 9.02
N THR A 136 14.77 -11.00 9.12
CA THR A 136 14.26 -10.51 10.40
C THR A 136 13.05 -11.27 10.90
N GLY A 137 12.52 -12.19 10.08
CA GLY A 137 11.25 -12.85 10.37
C GLY A 137 10.05 -11.91 10.28
N LEU A 138 10.12 -10.87 9.45
CA LEU A 138 9.00 -9.97 9.18
C LEU A 138 7.79 -10.77 8.68
N LYS A 139 6.65 -10.64 9.37
CA LYS A 139 5.43 -11.34 9.04
C LYS A 139 4.57 -10.50 8.10
N VAL A 140 4.52 -10.90 6.84
CA VAL A 140 3.80 -10.19 5.77
C VAL A 140 2.53 -10.94 5.41
N LYS A 141 1.43 -10.22 5.22
CA LYS A 141 0.15 -10.75 4.74
C LYS A 141 -0.36 -9.93 3.57
N THR A 142 -0.56 -10.56 2.44
CA THR A 142 -1.32 -9.98 1.33
C THR A 142 -2.81 -10.23 1.56
N LEU A 143 -3.60 -9.17 1.52
CA LEU A 143 -5.05 -9.19 1.70
C LEU A 143 -5.73 -9.72 0.44
N THR A 144 -6.86 -10.43 0.60
CA THR A 144 -7.53 -11.07 -0.52
C THR A 144 -8.30 -10.08 -1.39
N HIS A 145 -8.32 -10.30 -2.71
CA HIS A 145 -9.11 -9.51 -3.66
C HIS A 145 -10.60 -9.50 -3.35
N ASP A 146 -11.13 -10.57 -2.72
CA ASP A 146 -12.56 -10.65 -2.42
C ASP A 146 -13.00 -9.61 -1.40
N ASN A 147 -12.12 -9.31 -0.45
CA ASN A 147 -12.41 -8.33 0.60
C ASN A 147 -11.77 -6.97 0.32
N TYR A 148 -10.68 -6.95 -0.44
CA TYR A 148 -9.90 -5.74 -0.73
C TYR A 148 -9.65 -5.59 -2.23
N PRO A 149 -10.72 -5.50 -3.07
CA PRO A 149 -10.58 -5.39 -4.51
C PRO A 149 -9.90 -4.10 -4.94
N GLY A 150 -9.18 -4.18 -6.06
CA GLY A 150 -8.48 -3.06 -6.69
C GLY A 150 -8.89 -2.84 -8.15
N GLY A 151 -8.37 -1.79 -8.76
CA GLY A 151 -8.65 -1.43 -10.14
C GLY A 151 -8.21 -2.48 -11.16
N TRP A 152 -7.16 -3.27 -10.85
CA TRP A 152 -6.79 -4.40 -11.69
C TRP A 152 -7.97 -5.36 -11.91
N ASP A 153 -8.68 -5.70 -10.83
CA ASP A 153 -9.86 -6.57 -10.89
C ASP A 153 -10.99 -5.96 -11.73
N TYR A 154 -11.11 -4.62 -11.68
CA TYR A 154 -12.11 -3.90 -12.46
C TYR A 154 -11.80 -3.90 -13.96
N HIS A 155 -10.52 -3.67 -14.33
CA HIS A 155 -10.12 -3.49 -15.73
C HIS A 155 -9.79 -4.81 -16.46
N ASN A 156 -9.32 -5.84 -15.74
CA ASN A 156 -8.76 -7.05 -16.33
C ASN A 156 -9.60 -8.30 -16.05
N HIS A 157 -10.81 -8.36 -16.57
CA HIS A 157 -11.59 -9.59 -16.77
C HIS A 157 -12.40 -10.17 -15.60
N GLY A 158 -13.65 -10.27 -15.85
CA GLY A 158 -14.59 -11.16 -15.13
C GLY A 158 -15.02 -10.70 -13.74
N ARG A 159 -14.26 -9.89 -13.05
CA ARG A 159 -14.64 -9.31 -11.76
C ARG A 159 -15.48 -8.03 -11.86
N GLN A 160 -15.70 -7.49 -13.06
CA GLN A 160 -16.65 -6.39 -13.25
C GLN A 160 -18.04 -6.71 -12.67
N ASN A 161 -18.47 -7.97 -12.79
CA ASN A 161 -19.70 -8.44 -12.18
C ASN A 161 -19.66 -8.45 -10.65
N TYR A 162 -18.48 -8.69 -10.07
CA TYR A 162 -18.27 -8.62 -8.63
C TYR A 162 -18.40 -7.18 -8.13
N LEU A 163 -17.72 -6.23 -8.76
CA LEU A 163 -17.78 -4.82 -8.38
C LEU A 163 -19.18 -4.22 -8.54
N ARG A 164 -19.96 -4.68 -9.53
CA ARG A 164 -21.39 -4.31 -9.65
C ARG A 164 -22.27 -4.83 -8.51
N LYS A 165 -21.83 -5.85 -7.79
CA LYS A 165 -22.53 -6.38 -6.61
C LYS A 165 -22.24 -5.59 -5.33
N ILE A 166 -21.21 -4.78 -5.31
CA ILE A 166 -20.83 -3.97 -4.13
C ILE A 166 -21.98 -3.05 -3.70
N PRO A 167 -22.57 -2.22 -4.60
CA PRO A 167 -23.68 -1.35 -4.23
C PRO A 167 -24.92 -2.09 -3.75
N SER A 168 -25.09 -3.35 -4.14
CA SER A 168 -26.24 -4.17 -3.73
C SER A 168 -26.10 -4.83 -2.36
N GLY A 169 -24.96 -4.63 -1.67
CA GLY A 169 -24.67 -5.29 -0.39
C GLY A 169 -24.42 -6.81 -0.50
N LYS A 170 -24.26 -7.34 -1.69
CA LYS A 170 -24.05 -8.77 -1.95
C LYS A 170 -22.57 -9.19 -1.96
N THR A 171 -21.68 -8.29 -1.59
CA THR A 171 -20.24 -8.55 -1.54
C THR A 171 -19.67 -8.41 -0.16
N THR A 172 -18.56 -9.09 0.10
CA THR A 172 -17.79 -9.00 1.34
C THR A 172 -16.71 -7.91 1.30
N ALA A 173 -16.68 -7.07 0.26
CA ALA A 173 -15.70 -6.00 0.14
C ALA A 173 -15.67 -5.09 1.37
N GLU A 174 -14.47 -4.87 1.89
CA GLU A 174 -14.18 -3.94 2.97
C GLU A 174 -13.90 -2.54 2.42
N ILE A 175 -13.13 -2.50 1.32
CA ILE A 175 -12.73 -1.29 0.59
C ILE A 175 -12.73 -1.57 -0.92
N PHE A 176 -12.66 -0.52 -1.72
CA PHE A 176 -12.28 -0.57 -3.13
C PHE A 176 -11.20 0.48 -3.41
N HIS A 177 -10.12 0.07 -4.06
CA HIS A 177 -9.02 0.95 -4.45
C HIS A 177 -9.06 1.17 -5.98
N MET A 178 -9.25 2.40 -6.42
CA MET A 178 -9.30 2.75 -7.85
C MET A 178 -7.89 2.81 -8.48
N SER A 179 -7.02 1.86 -8.11
CA SER A 179 -5.71 1.69 -8.76
C SER A 179 -5.86 1.31 -10.23
N TRP A 180 -4.83 1.49 -11.05
CA TRP A 180 -4.83 1.14 -12.48
C TRP A 180 -5.83 1.94 -13.33
N THR A 181 -6.42 3.00 -12.82
CA THR A 181 -7.38 3.83 -13.53
C THR A 181 -6.67 5.07 -14.08
N GLU A 182 -6.73 5.29 -15.39
CA GLU A 182 -6.15 6.47 -16.04
C GLU A 182 -6.98 7.73 -15.78
N ASN A 183 -8.30 7.57 -15.73
CA ASN A 183 -9.26 8.64 -15.44
C ASN A 183 -9.98 8.30 -14.13
N LYS A 184 -9.78 9.12 -13.12
CA LYS A 184 -10.34 8.95 -11.77
C LYS A 184 -11.48 9.94 -11.47
N ASP A 185 -12.03 10.56 -12.52
CA ASP A 185 -13.17 11.50 -12.46
C ASP A 185 -14.50 10.77 -12.30
#